data_4f42cb2c7b72c4769a67e14fe2bfc15a
#
_entry.id   4f42cb2c7b72c4769a67e14fe2bfc15a
#
_cell.length_a   1.000
_cell.length_b   1.000
_cell.length_c   1.000
_cell.angle_alpha   90.00
_cell.angle_beta   90.00
_cell.angle_gamma   90.00
#
_symmetry.space_group_name_H-M   'P 1'
#
loop_
_entity.id
_entity.type
_entity.pdbx_description
1 polymer ?
#
loop_
_entity_poly.entity_id
_entity_poly.type
_entity_poly.pdbx_seq_one_letter_code
_entity_poly.pdbx_strand_id
1 'polypeptide(L)'
;YYYYTNISEKIIEDNLNAFVNNKVPIEIFQIDDGWQKAVGDWLNFDQKFPNGLSGIVNKIHAQHVKAGLWLAPLACEKDSFIVREKPDWILKNKDGSFLKIGFNPMWSYWFYALDVYNEEVRAYLKKVFHTILNEWNFDLVKVDFMYGAASIPQHGKSRSEVMHLMMEFLRACVGDKKILAC
;
A
#
# COMPACT_ATOMS: atom_id res chain seq x y z
N TYR A 1 14.22 5.37 4.09
CA TYR A 1 13.83 6.80 4.04
C TYR A 1 14.81 7.70 3.29
N TYR A 2 15.99 7.21 2.87
CA TYR A 2 16.98 8.04 2.17
C TYR A 2 16.46 8.59 0.83
N TYR A 3 15.73 7.78 0.07
CA TYR A 3 15.20 8.17 -1.24
C TYR A 3 13.79 8.78 -1.18
N TYR A 4 13.09 8.67 -0.06
CA TYR A 4 11.65 8.98 0.03
C TYR A 4 10.88 8.31 -1.12
N THR A 5 10.07 9.07 -1.86
CA THR A 5 9.35 8.58 -3.05
C THR A 5 10.20 8.56 -4.34
N ASN A 6 11.47 9.00 -4.29
CA ASN A 6 12.38 9.02 -5.44
C ASN A 6 13.07 7.66 -5.66
N ILE A 7 12.31 6.59 -5.64
CA ILE A 7 12.77 5.25 -6.02
C ILE A 7 12.48 4.99 -7.50
N SER A 8 13.25 4.10 -8.11
CA SER A 8 13.08 3.62 -9.49
C SER A 8 13.57 2.19 -9.60
N GLU A 9 13.24 1.51 -10.72
CA GLU A 9 13.78 0.16 -10.99
C GLU A 9 15.30 0.11 -10.81
N LYS A 10 16.00 1.08 -11.40
CA LYS A 10 17.47 1.16 -11.31
C LYS A 10 17.96 1.33 -9.87
N ILE A 11 17.37 2.24 -9.09
CA ILE A 11 17.77 2.48 -7.70
C ILE A 11 17.58 1.22 -6.86
N ILE A 12 16.45 0.52 -7.05
CA ILE A 12 16.18 -0.75 -6.34
C ILE A 12 17.22 -1.80 -6.69
N GLU A 13 17.53 -1.97 -7.98
CA GLU A 13 18.54 -2.92 -8.43
C GLU A 13 19.94 -2.58 -7.92
N ASP A 14 20.33 -1.30 -7.96
CA ASP A 14 21.63 -0.84 -7.45
C ASP A 14 21.76 -1.13 -5.94
N ASN A 15 20.67 -0.91 -5.16
CA ASN A 15 20.66 -1.24 -3.74
C ASN A 15 20.74 -2.75 -3.49
N LEU A 16 19.94 -3.56 -4.21
CA LEU A 16 20.00 -5.01 -4.10
C LEU A 16 21.42 -5.54 -4.40
N ASN A 17 22.03 -5.07 -5.48
CA ASN A 17 23.38 -5.42 -5.85
C ASN A 17 24.41 -4.99 -4.78
N ALA A 18 24.23 -3.82 -4.17
CA ALA A 18 25.09 -3.35 -3.08
C ALA A 18 25.02 -4.28 -1.86
N PHE A 19 23.83 -4.73 -1.44
CA PHE A 19 23.69 -5.72 -0.36
C PHE A 19 24.39 -7.04 -0.70
N VAL A 20 24.19 -7.55 -1.92
CA VAL A 20 24.80 -8.81 -2.36
C VAL A 20 26.32 -8.71 -2.42
N ASN A 21 26.86 -7.67 -3.08
CA ASN A 21 28.30 -7.48 -3.27
C ASN A 21 29.04 -7.27 -1.95
N ASN A 22 28.41 -6.60 -0.99
CA ASN A 22 28.98 -6.39 0.34
C ASN A 22 28.67 -7.53 1.32
N LYS A 23 27.99 -8.61 0.86
CA LYS A 23 27.62 -9.78 1.68
C LYS A 23 26.84 -9.39 2.94
N VAL A 24 25.99 -8.37 2.84
CA VAL A 24 25.14 -7.95 3.96
C VAL A 24 24.02 -9.00 4.13
N PRO A 25 23.90 -9.63 5.30
CA PRO A 25 22.88 -10.64 5.52
C PRO A 25 21.50 -9.98 5.64
N ILE A 26 20.63 -10.22 4.67
CA ILE A 26 19.23 -9.77 4.69
C ILE A 26 18.32 -10.96 4.38
N GLU A 27 17.20 -11.03 5.06
CA GLU A 27 16.15 -12.04 4.80
C GLU A 27 15.04 -11.49 3.90
N ILE A 28 14.77 -10.20 4.00
CA ILE A 28 13.70 -9.52 3.27
C ILE A 28 14.24 -8.21 2.69
N PHE A 29 14.00 -8.01 1.40
CA PHE A 29 14.21 -6.74 0.72
C PHE A 29 12.85 -6.11 0.45
N GLN A 30 12.55 -4.98 1.11
CA GLN A 30 11.27 -4.31 1.01
C GLN A 30 11.37 -3.07 0.14
N ILE A 31 10.47 -2.95 -0.84
CA ILE A 31 10.24 -1.76 -1.63
C ILE A 31 9.23 -0.89 -0.88
N ASP A 32 9.64 0.33 -0.52
CA ASP A 32 8.79 1.28 0.20
C ASP A 32 8.02 2.19 -0.78
N ASP A 33 7.40 3.26 -0.28
CA ASP A 33 6.57 4.23 -1.02
C ASP A 33 7.27 4.81 -2.27
N GLY A 34 6.51 5.05 -3.34
CA GLY A 34 6.97 5.69 -4.57
C GLY A 34 6.99 4.80 -5.82
N TRP A 35 6.52 3.55 -5.73
CA TRP A 35 6.38 2.63 -6.86
C TRP A 35 5.05 2.80 -7.59
N GLN A 36 4.00 3.21 -6.89
CA GLN A 36 2.65 3.42 -7.38
C GLN A 36 2.49 4.80 -8.04
N LYS A 37 1.54 4.93 -8.94
CA LYS A 37 1.22 6.18 -9.62
C LYS A 37 0.72 7.27 -8.66
N ALA A 38 -0.12 6.87 -7.70
CA ALA A 38 -0.61 7.70 -6.61
C ALA A 38 -1.03 6.79 -5.46
N VAL A 39 -1.08 7.31 -4.23
CA VAL A 39 -1.61 6.57 -3.09
C VAL A 39 -3.10 6.32 -3.29
N GLY A 40 -3.49 5.05 -3.35
CA GLY A 40 -4.81 4.58 -3.76
C GLY A 40 -4.81 3.89 -5.14
N ASP A 41 -3.88 4.21 -6.02
CA ASP A 41 -3.77 3.66 -7.39
C ASP A 41 -2.88 2.39 -7.40
N TRP A 42 -3.17 1.42 -6.53
CA TRP A 42 -2.31 0.26 -6.22
C TRP A 42 -2.09 -0.73 -7.36
N LEU A 43 -2.81 -0.62 -8.48
CA LEU A 43 -2.63 -1.45 -9.66
C LEU A 43 -1.97 -0.70 -10.83
N ASN A 44 -1.57 0.56 -10.59
CA ASN A 44 -0.92 1.42 -11.57
C ASN A 44 0.47 1.82 -11.07
N PHE A 45 1.47 1.62 -11.91
CA PHE A 45 2.84 1.99 -11.60
C PHE A 45 3.13 3.47 -11.92
N ASP A 46 4.04 4.07 -11.16
CA ASP A 46 4.68 5.32 -11.55
C ASP A 46 5.53 5.09 -12.82
N GLN A 47 5.73 6.12 -13.62
CA GLN A 47 6.55 6.07 -14.84
C GLN A 47 8.00 5.60 -14.60
N LYS A 48 8.48 5.66 -13.37
CA LYS A 48 9.79 5.16 -12.93
C LYS A 48 9.86 3.61 -12.92
N PHE A 49 8.71 2.95 -13.08
CA PHE A 49 8.55 1.49 -13.11
C PHE A 49 7.85 1.03 -14.41
N PRO A 50 8.43 1.31 -15.58
CA PRO A 50 7.78 1.04 -16.87
C PRO A 50 7.54 -0.45 -17.12
N ASN A 51 8.32 -1.33 -16.48
CA ASN A 51 8.20 -2.79 -16.60
C ASN A 51 7.45 -3.44 -15.42
N GLY A 52 6.88 -2.62 -14.53
CA GLY A 52 6.25 -3.08 -13.29
C GLY A 52 7.25 -3.66 -12.28
N LEU A 53 6.76 -4.45 -11.33
CA LEU A 53 7.58 -4.94 -10.21
C LEU A 53 7.97 -6.43 -10.32
N SER A 54 7.30 -7.23 -11.13
CA SER A 54 7.55 -8.69 -11.19
C SER A 54 9.00 -9.04 -11.57
N GLY A 55 9.61 -8.28 -12.48
CA GLY A 55 11.02 -8.45 -12.85
C GLY A 55 11.97 -8.19 -11.69
N ILE A 56 11.68 -7.18 -10.88
CA ILE A 56 12.45 -6.83 -9.67
C ILE A 56 12.29 -7.92 -8.61
N VAL A 57 11.08 -8.41 -8.39
CA VAL A 57 10.80 -9.51 -7.44
C VAL A 57 11.59 -10.76 -7.82
N ASN A 58 11.62 -11.12 -9.10
CA ASN A 58 12.42 -12.25 -9.57
C ASN A 58 13.93 -12.06 -9.29
N LYS A 59 14.46 -10.85 -9.44
CA LYS A 59 15.86 -10.54 -9.10
C LYS A 59 16.14 -10.65 -7.60
N ILE A 60 15.20 -10.22 -6.75
CA ILE A 60 15.28 -10.37 -5.29
C ILE A 60 15.29 -11.86 -4.92
N HIS A 61 14.37 -12.65 -5.46
CA HIS A 61 14.28 -14.09 -5.20
C HIS A 61 15.52 -14.86 -5.68
N ALA A 62 16.13 -14.45 -6.79
CA ALA A 62 17.37 -15.04 -7.28
C ALA A 62 18.55 -14.89 -6.30
N GLN A 63 18.47 -13.98 -5.33
CA GLN A 63 19.43 -13.82 -4.24
C GLN A 63 19.03 -14.58 -2.97
N HIS A 64 18.01 -15.45 -3.03
CA HIS A 64 17.44 -16.17 -1.88
C HIS A 64 16.88 -15.24 -0.79
N VAL A 65 16.45 -14.04 -1.18
CA VAL A 65 15.86 -13.01 -0.32
C VAL A 65 14.38 -12.91 -0.62
N LYS A 66 13.56 -12.69 0.42
CA LYS A 66 12.11 -12.45 0.27
C LYS A 66 11.84 -11.02 -0.18
N ALA A 67 10.81 -10.85 -1.00
CA ALA A 67 10.38 -9.55 -1.48
C ALA A 67 9.21 -9.00 -0.64
N GLY A 68 9.33 -7.75 -0.17
CA GLY A 68 8.27 -7.02 0.51
C GLY A 68 7.82 -5.78 -0.25
N LEU A 69 6.55 -5.41 -0.13
CA LEU A 69 5.99 -4.22 -0.75
C LEU A 69 5.22 -3.37 0.27
N TRP A 70 5.47 -2.06 0.24
CA TRP A 70 4.70 -1.08 1.01
C TRP A 70 3.41 -0.69 0.29
N LEU A 71 2.34 -0.52 1.06
CA LEU A 71 1.11 0.15 0.63
C LEU A 71 0.35 0.74 1.83
N ALA A 72 -0.48 1.76 1.55
CA ALA A 72 -1.45 2.34 2.48
C ALA A 72 -2.88 1.97 2.03
N PRO A 73 -3.34 0.73 2.26
CA PRO A 73 -4.46 0.15 1.52
C PRO A 73 -5.79 0.87 1.75
N LEU A 74 -5.96 1.53 2.89
CA LEU A 74 -7.19 2.26 3.24
C LEU A 74 -7.00 3.79 3.21
N ALA A 75 -5.99 4.26 2.47
CA ALA A 75 -5.76 5.66 2.19
C ALA A 75 -5.81 5.94 0.68
N CYS A 76 -6.22 7.15 0.32
CA CYS A 76 -6.06 7.66 -1.04
C CYS A 76 -5.67 9.14 -1.00
N GLU A 77 -4.75 9.54 -1.86
CA GLU A 77 -4.38 10.94 -2.02
C GLU A 77 -5.30 11.67 -3.00
N LYS A 78 -5.26 13.00 -2.97
CA LYS A 78 -6.14 13.88 -3.74
C LYS A 78 -6.13 13.58 -5.24
N ASP A 79 -4.95 13.26 -5.80
CA ASP A 79 -4.79 13.07 -7.25
C ASP A 79 -4.98 11.61 -7.71
N SER A 80 -5.40 10.71 -6.80
CA SER A 80 -5.70 9.32 -7.14
C SER A 80 -6.95 9.18 -8.02
N PHE A 81 -7.05 8.04 -8.73
CA PHE A 81 -8.28 7.72 -9.48
C PHE A 81 -9.49 7.63 -8.54
N ILE A 82 -9.28 7.22 -7.30
CA ILE A 82 -10.37 7.05 -6.32
C ILE A 82 -11.09 8.38 -6.10
N VAL A 83 -10.35 9.46 -5.89
CA VAL A 83 -10.96 10.79 -5.70
C VAL A 83 -11.71 11.25 -6.94
N ARG A 84 -11.22 10.95 -8.13
CA ARG A 84 -11.82 11.38 -9.40
C ARG A 84 -13.02 10.54 -9.83
N GLU A 85 -12.95 9.22 -9.63
CA GLU A 85 -13.89 8.26 -10.26
C GLU A 85 -14.73 7.48 -9.25
N LYS A 86 -14.28 7.42 -7.99
CA LYS A 86 -14.90 6.63 -6.92
C LYS A 86 -15.05 7.43 -5.61
N PRO A 87 -15.57 8.67 -5.64
CA PRO A 87 -15.64 9.53 -4.45
C PRO A 87 -16.51 8.94 -3.30
N ASP A 88 -17.39 8.00 -3.62
CA ASP A 88 -18.22 7.30 -2.63
C ASP A 88 -17.48 6.19 -1.88
N TRP A 89 -16.25 5.88 -2.28
CA TRP A 89 -15.35 5.01 -1.51
C TRP A 89 -14.70 5.70 -0.32
N ILE A 90 -14.74 7.04 -0.29
CA ILE A 90 -14.05 7.86 0.70
C ILE A 90 -15.00 8.16 1.86
N LEU A 91 -14.51 7.97 3.08
CA LEU A 91 -15.24 8.38 4.29
C LEU A 91 -15.50 9.87 4.27
N LYS A 92 -16.71 10.26 4.71
CA LYS A 92 -17.17 11.64 4.75
C LYS A 92 -17.38 12.11 6.19
N ASN A 93 -17.07 13.36 6.44
CA ASN A 93 -17.47 14.08 7.64
C ASN A 93 -18.99 14.34 7.64
N LYS A 94 -19.53 14.81 8.78
CA LYS A 94 -20.96 15.14 8.90
C LYS A 94 -21.43 16.23 7.93
N ASP A 95 -20.54 17.10 7.48
CA ASP A 95 -20.79 18.16 6.50
C ASP A 95 -20.68 17.69 5.04
N GLY A 96 -20.42 16.41 4.81
CA GLY A 96 -20.26 15.81 3.48
C GLY A 96 -18.85 15.95 2.89
N SER A 97 -17.93 16.66 3.52
CA SER A 97 -16.54 16.75 3.07
C SER A 97 -15.80 15.43 3.29
N PHE A 98 -14.78 15.16 2.48
CA PHE A 98 -13.92 13.97 2.63
C PHE A 98 -13.15 14.00 3.96
N LEU A 99 -13.11 12.85 4.64
CA LEU A 99 -12.39 12.71 5.89
C LEU A 99 -10.87 12.72 5.62
N LYS A 100 -10.24 13.86 5.92
CA LYS A 100 -8.78 14.01 5.87
C LYS A 100 -8.15 13.28 7.04
N ILE A 101 -7.19 12.41 6.77
CA ILE A 101 -6.49 11.64 7.79
C ILE A 101 -5.02 12.01 7.92
N GLY A 102 -4.51 12.85 7.01
CA GLY A 102 -3.17 13.37 7.12
C GLY A 102 -2.80 14.30 5.98
N PHE A 103 -1.60 14.84 6.10
CA PHE A 103 -0.97 15.75 5.14
C PHE A 103 0.44 15.24 4.84
N ASN A 104 0.73 15.04 3.56
CA ASN A 104 2.07 14.62 3.12
C ASN A 104 2.46 15.44 1.87
N PRO A 105 3.48 16.31 1.96
CA PRO A 105 3.93 17.12 0.82
C PRO A 105 4.59 16.29 -0.30
N MET A 106 4.98 15.04 -0.02
CA MET A 106 5.52 14.12 -1.05
C MET A 106 4.43 13.47 -1.91
N TRP A 107 3.18 13.56 -1.47
CA TRP A 107 1.97 13.16 -2.19
C TRP A 107 1.25 14.43 -2.70
N SER A 108 -0.03 14.32 -3.09
CA SER A 108 -0.82 15.51 -3.45
C SER A 108 -1.36 16.27 -2.24
N TYR A 109 -0.56 16.41 -1.20
CA TYR A 109 -0.75 17.09 0.09
C TYR A 109 -1.72 16.38 1.04
N TRP A 110 -3.03 16.49 0.83
CA TRP A 110 -4.02 15.85 1.68
C TRP A 110 -4.34 14.45 1.19
N PHE A 111 -4.48 13.53 2.15
CA PHE A 111 -4.96 12.20 1.87
C PHE A 111 -6.14 11.84 2.76
N TYR A 112 -6.96 10.94 2.28
CA TYR A 112 -8.29 10.63 2.78
C TYR A 112 -8.40 9.17 3.14
N ALA A 113 -9.34 8.84 4.08
CA ALA A 113 -9.66 7.48 4.47
C ALA A 113 -10.67 6.84 3.52
N LEU A 114 -10.45 5.56 3.18
CA LEU A 114 -11.44 4.74 2.51
C LEU A 114 -12.40 4.09 3.51
N ASP A 115 -13.64 3.90 3.08
CA ASP A 115 -14.67 3.21 3.85
C ASP A 115 -14.48 1.69 3.75
N VAL A 116 -14.01 1.06 4.82
CA VAL A 116 -13.83 -0.40 4.89
C VAL A 116 -15.15 -1.19 4.84
N TYR A 117 -16.29 -0.54 5.09
CA TYR A 117 -17.61 -1.17 4.95
C TYR A 117 -18.16 -1.14 3.52
N ASN A 118 -17.59 -0.30 2.66
CA ASN A 118 -17.98 -0.25 1.25
C ASN A 118 -17.53 -1.52 0.52
N GLU A 119 -18.47 -2.24 -0.07
CA GLU A 119 -18.20 -3.52 -0.75
C GLU A 119 -17.29 -3.37 -1.97
N GLU A 120 -17.39 -2.26 -2.71
CA GLU A 120 -16.51 -1.98 -3.85
C GLU A 120 -15.08 -1.73 -3.39
N VAL A 121 -14.87 -1.03 -2.27
CA VAL A 121 -13.53 -0.85 -1.64
C VAL A 121 -12.94 -2.21 -1.28
N ARG A 122 -13.74 -3.07 -0.64
CA ARG A 122 -13.30 -4.42 -0.27
C ARG A 122 -12.96 -5.27 -1.49
N ALA A 123 -13.79 -5.21 -2.53
CA ALA A 123 -13.53 -5.93 -3.79
C ALA A 123 -12.24 -5.43 -4.47
N TYR A 124 -12.05 -4.12 -4.53
CA TYR A 124 -10.83 -3.50 -5.05
C TYR A 124 -9.58 -3.96 -4.27
N LEU A 125 -9.60 -3.88 -2.94
CA LEU A 125 -8.48 -4.28 -2.11
C LEU A 125 -8.19 -5.78 -2.20
N LYS A 126 -9.21 -6.65 -2.27
CA LYS A 126 -9.00 -8.08 -2.55
C LYS A 126 -8.23 -8.30 -3.85
N LYS A 127 -8.61 -7.57 -4.92
CA LYS A 127 -7.90 -7.62 -6.20
C LYS A 127 -6.46 -7.13 -6.06
N VAL A 128 -6.25 -6.01 -5.38
CA VAL A 128 -4.91 -5.44 -5.12
C VAL A 128 -4.00 -6.46 -4.43
N PHE A 129 -4.45 -7.02 -3.29
CA PHE A 129 -3.65 -8.00 -2.56
C PHE A 129 -3.41 -9.28 -3.35
N HIS A 130 -4.43 -9.76 -4.10
CA HIS A 130 -4.26 -10.91 -4.98
C HIS A 130 -3.17 -10.65 -6.03
N THR A 131 -3.23 -9.51 -6.72
CA THR A 131 -2.23 -9.13 -7.73
C THR A 131 -0.84 -9.03 -7.14
N ILE A 132 -0.68 -8.33 -6.01
CA ILE A 132 0.63 -8.15 -5.35
C ILE A 132 1.22 -9.50 -4.91
N LEU A 133 0.42 -10.32 -4.23
CA LEU A 133 0.92 -11.52 -3.56
C LEU A 133 1.00 -12.76 -4.46
N ASN A 134 0.17 -12.84 -5.51
CA ASN A 134 0.11 -14.02 -6.36
C ASN A 134 0.61 -13.76 -7.79
N GLU A 135 0.27 -12.59 -8.39
CA GLU A 135 0.70 -12.30 -9.77
C GLU A 135 2.10 -11.68 -9.78
N TRP A 136 2.38 -10.71 -8.90
CA TRP A 136 3.73 -10.12 -8.76
C TRP A 136 4.64 -10.91 -7.83
N ASN A 137 4.08 -11.87 -7.08
CA ASN A 137 4.78 -12.84 -6.23
C ASN A 137 5.57 -12.25 -5.06
N PHE A 138 5.04 -11.20 -4.41
CA PHE A 138 5.60 -10.70 -3.16
C PHE A 138 5.33 -11.65 -1.98
N ASP A 139 6.26 -11.71 -1.02
CA ASP A 139 6.20 -12.56 0.19
C ASP A 139 5.63 -11.84 1.41
N LEU A 140 5.69 -10.50 1.40
CA LEU A 140 5.31 -9.65 2.51
C LEU A 140 4.66 -8.37 2.01
N VAL A 141 3.67 -7.89 2.75
CA VAL A 141 3.14 -6.54 2.60
C VAL A 141 3.37 -5.73 3.88
N LYS A 142 3.94 -4.53 3.72
CA LYS A 142 3.94 -3.50 4.76
C LYS A 142 2.71 -2.64 4.56
N VAL A 143 1.80 -2.65 5.53
CA VAL A 143 0.56 -1.87 5.51
C VAL A 143 0.67 -0.68 6.45
N ASP A 144 0.46 0.51 5.91
CA ASP A 144 0.67 1.78 6.60
C ASP A 144 -0.61 2.62 6.66
N PHE A 145 -0.64 3.64 7.50
CA PHE A 145 -1.77 4.57 7.71
C PHE A 145 -3.10 3.90 8.04
N MET A 146 -3.04 2.75 8.70
CA MET A 146 -4.22 1.95 9.00
C MET A 146 -5.20 2.66 9.93
N TYR A 147 -4.70 3.52 10.83
CA TYR A 147 -5.50 4.31 11.76
C TYR A 147 -6.56 5.19 11.07
N GLY A 148 -6.30 5.59 9.83
CA GLY A 148 -7.15 6.52 9.09
C GLY A 148 -8.58 6.02 8.91
N ALA A 149 -8.74 4.78 8.48
CA ALA A 149 -10.06 4.17 8.28
C ALA A 149 -10.84 3.95 9.60
N ALA A 150 -10.14 3.88 10.74
CA ALA A 150 -10.74 3.75 12.07
C ALA A 150 -10.68 5.05 12.88
N SER A 151 -10.46 6.21 12.25
CA SER A 151 -10.35 7.51 12.95
C SER A 151 -11.66 8.01 13.50
N ILE A 152 -12.80 7.57 12.96
CA ILE A 152 -14.15 7.88 13.42
C ILE A 152 -14.96 6.60 13.64
N PRO A 153 -15.96 6.61 14.56
CA PRO A 153 -16.95 5.53 14.67
C PRO A 153 -17.77 5.42 13.38
N GLN A 154 -18.10 4.19 12.97
CA GLN A 154 -18.83 3.91 11.73
C GLN A 154 -19.89 2.83 11.97
N HIS A 155 -21.05 2.95 11.34
CA HIS A 155 -22.12 1.94 11.37
C HIS A 155 -22.50 1.47 12.80
N GLY A 156 -22.48 2.39 13.77
CA GLY A 156 -22.74 2.07 15.17
C GLY A 156 -21.60 1.33 15.90
N LYS A 157 -20.44 1.18 15.25
CA LYS A 157 -19.24 0.55 15.81
C LYS A 157 -18.26 1.59 16.33
N SER A 158 -17.62 1.28 17.44
CA SER A 158 -16.51 2.06 17.99
C SER A 158 -15.30 2.02 17.06
N ARG A 159 -14.37 2.95 17.23
CA ARG A 159 -13.11 2.98 16.46
C ARG A 159 -12.31 1.69 16.58
N SER A 160 -12.28 1.06 17.77
CA SER A 160 -11.58 -0.20 17.99
C SER A 160 -12.26 -1.38 17.27
N GLU A 161 -13.59 -1.42 17.21
CA GLU A 161 -14.30 -2.44 16.44
C GLU A 161 -14.09 -2.27 14.92
N VAL A 162 -14.03 -1.02 14.43
CA VAL A 162 -13.69 -0.74 13.02
C VAL A 162 -12.26 -1.20 12.73
N MET A 163 -11.30 -0.90 13.62
CA MET A 163 -9.91 -1.33 13.47
C MET A 163 -9.79 -2.87 13.45
N HIS A 164 -10.50 -3.53 14.34
CA HIS A 164 -10.52 -5.00 14.40
C HIS A 164 -11.04 -5.61 13.10
N LEU A 165 -12.21 -5.18 12.65
CA LEU A 165 -12.82 -5.64 11.38
C LEU A 165 -11.88 -5.41 10.19
N MET A 166 -11.23 -4.26 10.15
CA MET A 166 -10.28 -3.91 9.10
C MET A 166 -9.08 -4.85 9.10
N MET A 167 -8.50 -5.12 10.28
CA MET A 167 -7.36 -6.04 10.40
C MET A 167 -7.72 -7.49 10.05
N GLU A 168 -8.91 -7.95 10.43
CA GLU A 168 -9.43 -9.25 10.00
C GLU A 168 -9.59 -9.33 8.48
N PHE A 169 -10.17 -8.29 7.88
CA PHE A 169 -10.32 -8.20 6.44
C PHE A 169 -8.97 -8.25 5.70
N LEU A 170 -7.98 -7.49 6.17
CA LEU A 170 -6.64 -7.51 5.59
C LEU A 170 -5.96 -8.86 5.75
N ARG A 171 -6.07 -9.48 6.93
CA ARG A 171 -5.55 -10.83 7.15
C ARG A 171 -6.18 -11.83 6.18
N ALA A 172 -7.49 -11.74 5.97
CA ALA A 172 -8.18 -12.59 5.00
C ALA A 172 -7.72 -12.36 3.55
N CYS A 173 -7.36 -11.12 3.18
CA CYS A 173 -6.79 -10.81 1.86
C CYS A 173 -5.37 -11.34 1.68
N VAL A 174 -4.55 -11.29 2.72
CA VAL A 174 -3.13 -11.65 2.67
C VAL A 174 -2.91 -13.15 2.87
N GLY A 175 -3.83 -13.84 3.54
CA GLY A 175 -3.71 -15.28 3.84
C GLY A 175 -2.52 -15.56 4.78
N ASP A 176 -1.71 -16.54 4.45
CA ASP A 176 -0.58 -16.97 5.28
C ASP A 176 0.70 -16.15 5.10
N LYS A 177 0.72 -15.24 4.12
CA LYS A 177 1.88 -14.37 3.89
C LYS A 177 2.04 -13.33 5.01
N LYS A 178 3.22 -12.74 5.13
CA LYS A 178 3.55 -11.84 6.23
C LYS A 178 2.91 -10.46 6.03
N ILE A 179 2.44 -9.88 7.14
CA ILE A 179 2.02 -8.47 7.24
C ILE A 179 2.95 -7.78 8.22
N LEU A 180 3.52 -6.65 7.82
CA LEU A 180 4.14 -5.67 8.68
C LEU A 180 3.17 -4.49 8.80
N ALA A 181 2.54 -4.33 9.95
CA ALA A 181 1.62 -3.20 10.21
C ALA A 181 2.36 -2.05 10.89
N CYS A 182 2.16 -0.81 10.40
CA CYS A 182 2.74 0.44 10.92
C CYS A 182 1.65 1.43 11.33
#